data_3908a87f2be2a732f8f5d2734809fe82
#
_entry.id   3908a87f2be2a732f8f5d2734809fe82
#
_cell.length_a   1.000
_cell.length_b   1.000
_cell.length_c   1.000
_cell.angle_alpha   90.00
_cell.angle_beta   90.00
_cell.angle_gamma   90.00
#
_symmetry.space_group_name_H-M   'P 1'
#
loop_
_entity.id
_entity.type
_entity.pdbx_description
1 polymer ?
#
loop_
_entity_poly.entity_id
_entity_poly.type
_entity_poly.pdbx_seq_one_letter_code
_entity_poly.pdbx_strand_id
1 'polypeptide(L)'
;MSEKNNAIFTRRSIRKYEITPIPKEIIEEVIKAAQAAPSAKNRQPWKYLVYSGNAKKEILDIFRQGIAREEKNPMLPFSSFGIPDAKNTLNIMENAPVVIMVINTNGKSPFSSLNDDERFTEINDSMSIGASIEN
;
A
#
# COMPACT_ATOMS: atom_id res chain seq x y z
N MET A 1 28.06 2.14 15.20
CA MET A 1 27.04 1.68 14.21
C MET A 1 26.96 2.72 13.11
N SER A 2 26.94 2.30 11.83
CA SER A 2 26.80 3.28 10.74
C SER A 2 25.40 3.91 10.77
N GLU A 3 25.24 5.13 10.23
CA GLU A 3 23.92 5.81 10.14
C GLU A 3 22.86 4.94 9.48
N LYS A 4 23.23 4.10 8.50
CA LYS A 4 22.34 3.16 7.82
C LYS A 4 21.75 2.08 8.75
N ASN A 5 22.52 1.59 9.71
CA ASN A 5 22.01 0.64 10.71
C ASN A 5 21.04 1.31 11.69
N ASN A 6 21.19 2.60 11.94
CA ASN A 6 20.33 3.32 12.85
C ASN A 6 18.89 3.44 12.29
N ALA A 7 18.71 3.66 10.99
CA ALA A 7 17.39 3.80 10.36
C ALA A 7 16.51 2.56 10.58
N ILE A 8 17.05 1.35 10.46
CA ILE A 8 16.32 0.11 10.65
C ILE A 8 15.80 -0.02 12.09
N PHE A 9 16.65 0.27 13.08
CA PHE A 9 16.30 0.08 14.50
C PHE A 9 15.48 1.24 15.09
N THR A 10 15.56 2.42 14.48
CA THR A 10 14.84 3.61 14.97
C THR A 10 13.54 3.89 14.23
N ARG A 11 13.28 3.21 13.12
CA ARG A 11 12.02 3.33 12.36
C ARG A 11 10.79 3.21 13.28
N ARG A 12 9.83 4.05 13.06
CA ARG A 12 8.50 3.99 13.73
C ARG A 12 7.41 4.17 12.68
N SER A 13 6.25 3.59 12.97
CA SER A 13 5.04 3.83 12.17
C SER A 13 4.52 5.24 12.42
N ILE A 14 4.78 6.15 11.49
CA ILE A 14 4.31 7.53 11.55
C ILE A 14 2.89 7.57 10.97
N ARG A 15 1.96 8.18 11.72
CA ARG A 15 0.54 8.30 11.35
C ARG A 15 0.01 9.74 11.47
N LYS A 16 0.91 10.68 11.74
CA LYS A 16 0.62 12.13 11.73
C LYS A 16 1.53 12.78 10.72
N TYR A 17 0.96 13.56 9.83
CA TYR A 17 1.66 14.18 8.72
C TYR A 17 1.47 15.69 8.75
N GLU A 18 2.46 16.41 8.25
CA GLU A 18 2.33 17.82 7.93
C GLU A 18 1.58 17.97 6.60
N ILE A 19 0.80 19.05 6.46
CA ILE A 19 0.02 19.32 5.24
C ILE A 19 0.90 19.95 4.14
N THR A 20 2.19 19.94 4.30
CA THR A 20 3.13 20.54 3.36
C THR A 20 3.18 19.68 2.08
N PRO A 21 3.01 20.30 0.89
CA PRO A 21 3.16 19.58 -0.37
C PRO A 21 4.54 18.94 -0.49
N ILE A 22 4.58 17.70 -0.98
CA ILE A 22 5.82 16.98 -1.21
C ILE A 22 6.28 17.25 -2.66
N PRO A 23 7.52 17.72 -2.88
CA PRO A 23 8.08 17.88 -4.21
C PRO A 23 8.06 16.57 -5.00
N LYS A 24 7.83 16.67 -6.31
CA LYS A 24 7.76 15.51 -7.20
C LYS A 24 9.05 14.69 -7.17
N GLU A 25 10.18 15.36 -7.07
CA GLU A 25 11.52 14.76 -7.04
C GLU A 25 11.68 13.82 -5.83
N ILE A 26 11.16 14.23 -4.67
CA ILE A 26 11.17 13.40 -3.43
C ILE A 26 10.28 12.16 -3.61
N ILE A 27 9.11 12.32 -4.23
CA ILE A 27 8.22 11.17 -4.52
C ILE A 27 8.90 10.20 -5.47
N GLU A 28 9.58 10.70 -6.49
CA GLU A 28 10.34 9.88 -7.44
C GLU A 28 11.51 9.15 -6.77
N GLU A 29 12.21 9.77 -5.84
CA GLU A 29 13.27 9.13 -5.05
C GLU A 29 12.72 7.99 -4.18
N VAL A 30 11.60 8.19 -3.50
CA VAL A 30 10.92 7.16 -2.71
C VAL A 30 10.52 5.98 -3.59
N ILE A 31 9.94 6.24 -4.78
CA ILE A 31 9.55 5.19 -5.71
C ILE A 31 10.79 4.45 -6.26
N LYS A 32 11.88 5.15 -6.57
CA LYS A 32 13.14 4.51 -7.00
C LYS A 32 13.70 3.59 -5.92
N ALA A 33 13.66 4.01 -4.66
CA ALA A 33 14.08 3.16 -3.55
C ALA A 33 13.21 1.91 -3.47
N ALA A 34 11.88 2.06 -3.52
CA ALA A 34 10.93 0.95 -3.54
C ALA A 34 11.16 -0.03 -4.71
N GLN A 35 11.46 0.49 -5.90
CA GLN A 35 11.77 -0.32 -7.09
C GLN A 35 13.08 -1.10 -7.01
N ALA A 36 14.01 -0.68 -6.16
CA ALA A 36 15.27 -1.37 -5.92
C ALA A 36 15.12 -2.65 -5.07
N ALA A 37 13.94 -2.91 -4.54
CA ALA A 37 13.67 -4.11 -3.75
C ALA A 37 13.83 -5.40 -4.58
N PRO A 38 14.25 -6.51 -3.96
CA PRO A 38 14.28 -7.80 -4.63
C PRO A 38 12.87 -8.30 -4.94
N SER A 39 12.72 -9.06 -6.02
CA SER A 39 11.47 -9.76 -6.34
C SER A 39 11.74 -11.17 -6.86
N ALA A 40 10.80 -12.08 -6.64
CA ALA A 40 10.92 -13.45 -7.09
C ALA A 40 11.13 -13.51 -8.61
N LYS A 41 12.26 -14.12 -9.06
CA LYS A 41 12.69 -14.17 -10.47
C LYS A 41 12.77 -12.79 -11.14
N ASN A 42 13.01 -11.74 -10.36
CA ASN A 42 13.03 -10.33 -10.83
C ASN A 42 11.76 -9.93 -11.60
N ARG A 43 10.59 -10.45 -11.20
CA ARG A 43 9.32 -10.16 -11.89
C ARG A 43 8.82 -8.74 -11.68
N GLN A 44 9.21 -8.09 -10.57
CA GLN A 44 8.81 -6.73 -10.23
C GLN A 44 7.29 -6.51 -10.37
N PRO A 45 6.46 -7.27 -9.61
CA PRO A 45 5.01 -7.36 -9.82
C PRO A 45 4.24 -6.14 -9.31
N TRP A 46 4.88 -5.02 -9.16
CA TRP A 46 4.33 -3.81 -8.57
C TRP A 46 4.06 -2.71 -9.59
N LYS A 47 3.02 -1.95 -9.33
CA LYS A 47 2.77 -0.65 -9.97
C LYS A 47 2.41 0.35 -8.88
N TYR A 48 3.07 1.50 -8.91
CA TYR A 48 2.83 2.60 -7.96
C TYR A 48 1.86 3.60 -8.57
N LEU A 49 0.81 3.90 -7.84
CA LEU A 49 -0.16 4.93 -8.17
C LEU A 49 -0.05 6.04 -7.13
N VAL A 50 0.29 7.24 -7.56
CA VAL A 50 0.51 8.38 -6.67
C VAL A 50 -0.69 9.31 -6.73
N TYR A 51 -1.28 9.58 -5.59
CA TYR A 51 -2.45 10.43 -5.46
C TYR A 51 -2.16 11.63 -4.58
N SER A 52 -2.42 12.85 -5.10
CA SER A 52 -2.34 14.10 -4.37
C SER A 52 -3.50 15.03 -4.76
N GLY A 53 -3.72 16.09 -4.02
CA GLY A 53 -4.74 17.10 -4.33
C GLY A 53 -6.13 16.51 -4.57
N ASN A 54 -6.78 16.84 -5.68
CA ASN A 54 -8.14 16.40 -6.00
C ASN A 54 -8.20 14.89 -6.30
N ALA A 55 -7.22 14.33 -7.00
CA ALA A 55 -7.17 12.88 -7.27
C ALA A 55 -7.10 12.06 -5.97
N LYS A 56 -6.37 12.57 -4.95
CA LYS A 56 -6.38 11.95 -3.62
C LYS A 56 -7.77 11.99 -2.98
N LYS A 57 -8.47 13.12 -3.05
CA LYS A 57 -9.84 13.23 -2.51
C LYS A 57 -10.78 12.22 -3.16
N GLU A 58 -10.76 12.14 -4.48
CA GLU A 58 -11.62 11.22 -5.24
C GLU A 58 -11.39 9.76 -4.87
N ILE A 59 -10.12 9.31 -4.80
CA ILE A 59 -9.83 7.92 -4.43
C ILE A 59 -10.21 7.61 -2.97
N LEU A 60 -10.03 8.56 -2.06
CA LEU A 60 -10.43 8.39 -0.65
C LEU A 60 -11.96 8.36 -0.50
N ASP A 61 -12.71 9.11 -1.32
CA ASP A 61 -14.17 9.01 -1.36
C ASP A 61 -14.64 7.64 -1.84
N ILE A 62 -13.96 7.05 -2.84
CA ILE A 62 -14.22 5.67 -3.29
C ILE A 62 -13.95 4.68 -2.16
N PHE A 63 -12.86 4.84 -1.41
CA PHE A 63 -12.55 3.96 -0.26
C PHE A 63 -13.61 4.10 0.83
N ARG A 64 -14.05 5.32 1.15
CA ARG A 64 -15.11 5.56 2.14
C ARG A 64 -16.40 4.84 1.76
N GLN A 65 -16.80 4.93 0.49
CA GLN A 65 -17.97 4.22 -0.03
C GLN A 65 -17.77 2.70 0.00
N GLY A 66 -16.58 2.21 -0.33
CA GLY A 66 -16.22 0.79 -0.25
C GLY A 66 -16.34 0.24 1.17
N ILE A 67 -15.77 0.96 2.16
CA ILE A 67 -15.84 0.60 3.58
C ILE A 67 -17.30 0.59 4.05
N ALA A 68 -18.09 1.62 3.72
CA ALA A 68 -19.50 1.70 4.12
C ALA A 68 -20.35 0.57 3.50
N ARG A 69 -20.05 0.19 2.25
CA ARG A 69 -20.71 -0.95 1.59
C ARG A 69 -20.36 -2.26 2.27
N GLU A 70 -19.07 -2.48 2.55
CA GLU A 70 -18.58 -3.70 3.18
C GLU A 70 -19.09 -3.85 4.63
N GLU A 71 -19.21 -2.74 5.36
CA GLU A 71 -19.80 -2.72 6.71
C GLU A 71 -21.27 -3.13 6.68
N LYS A 72 -22.00 -2.74 5.64
CA LYS A 72 -23.43 -3.02 5.47
C LYS A 72 -23.69 -4.44 4.96
N ASN A 73 -22.84 -4.91 4.06
CA ASN A 73 -22.98 -6.21 3.41
C ASN A 73 -21.57 -6.80 3.16
N PRO A 74 -20.99 -7.49 4.16
CA PRO A 74 -19.66 -8.08 4.04
C PRO A 74 -19.56 -9.07 2.88
N MET A 75 -18.68 -8.80 1.93
CA MET A 75 -18.41 -9.66 0.76
C MET A 75 -17.04 -10.34 0.85
N LEU A 76 -16.08 -9.71 1.52
CA LEU A 76 -14.73 -10.26 1.68
C LEU A 76 -14.63 -11.09 2.96
N PRO A 77 -13.88 -12.20 2.94
CA PRO A 77 -13.64 -13.00 4.14
C PRO A 77 -13.06 -12.13 5.27
N PHE A 78 -13.62 -12.27 6.47
CA PHE A 78 -13.20 -11.55 7.67
C PHE A 78 -13.26 -10.01 7.61
N SER A 79 -13.90 -9.42 6.61
CA SER A 79 -13.95 -7.96 6.43
C SER A 79 -14.60 -7.23 7.62
N SER A 80 -15.62 -7.80 8.24
CA SER A 80 -16.27 -7.22 9.43
C SER A 80 -15.29 -6.98 10.57
N PHE A 81 -14.29 -7.84 10.74
CA PHE A 81 -13.23 -7.67 11.72
C PHE A 81 -12.28 -6.52 11.35
N GLY A 82 -12.01 -6.33 10.07
CA GLY A 82 -11.08 -5.30 9.55
C GLY A 82 -11.68 -3.90 9.37
N ILE A 83 -13.01 -3.72 9.48
CA ILE A 83 -13.66 -2.41 9.26
C ILE A 83 -13.11 -1.28 10.16
N PRO A 84 -12.92 -1.48 11.48
CA PRO A 84 -12.37 -0.43 12.34
C PRO A 84 -10.99 0.02 11.89
N ASP A 85 -10.12 -0.92 11.51
CA ASP A 85 -8.76 -0.63 11.03
C ASP A 85 -8.78 0.06 9.66
N ALA A 86 -9.69 -0.34 8.76
CA ALA A 86 -9.88 0.32 7.48
C ALA A 86 -10.34 1.79 7.65
N LYS A 87 -11.26 2.07 8.55
CA LYS A 87 -11.69 3.43 8.90
C LYS A 87 -10.54 4.28 9.47
N ASN A 88 -9.76 3.70 10.38
CA ASN A 88 -8.59 4.37 10.95
C ASN A 88 -7.53 4.66 9.88
N THR A 89 -7.26 3.70 8.99
CA THR A 89 -6.33 3.87 7.87
C THR A 89 -6.80 4.97 6.92
N LEU A 90 -8.09 5.02 6.60
CA LEU A 90 -8.66 6.08 5.77
C LEU A 90 -8.45 7.45 6.41
N ASN A 91 -8.69 7.60 7.71
CA ASN A 91 -8.45 8.85 8.43
C ASN A 91 -6.97 9.28 8.41
N ILE A 92 -6.03 8.33 8.50
CA ILE A 92 -4.60 8.60 8.36
C ILE A 92 -4.27 9.11 6.94
N MET A 93 -4.81 8.45 5.90
CA MET A 93 -4.63 8.84 4.51
C MET A 93 -5.20 10.24 4.20
N GLU A 94 -6.33 10.61 4.81
CA GLU A 94 -6.93 11.93 4.66
C GLU A 94 -5.99 13.05 5.10
N ASN A 95 -5.23 12.82 6.15
CA ASN A 95 -4.28 13.77 6.72
C ASN A 95 -2.89 13.75 6.07
N ALA A 96 -2.60 12.78 5.21
CA ALA A 96 -1.34 12.74 4.47
C ALA A 96 -1.39 13.62 3.22
N PRO A 97 -0.32 14.35 2.86
CA PRO A 97 -0.27 15.19 1.64
C PRO A 97 -0.33 14.35 0.35
N VAL A 98 0.23 13.15 0.39
CA VAL A 98 0.30 12.20 -0.74
C VAL A 98 -0.07 10.81 -0.25
N VAL A 99 -0.75 10.04 -1.09
CA VAL A 99 -1.01 8.61 -0.89
C VAL A 99 -0.40 7.86 -2.07
N ILE A 100 0.44 6.87 -1.77
CA ILE A 100 1.00 5.96 -2.77
C ILE A 100 0.34 4.60 -2.59
N MET A 101 -0.35 4.14 -3.63
CA MET A 101 -0.89 2.79 -3.68
C MET A 101 0.03 1.90 -4.49
N VAL A 102 0.32 0.72 -3.94
CA VAL A 102 1.09 -0.31 -4.66
C VAL A 102 0.15 -1.44 -5.00
N ILE A 103 0.02 -1.73 -6.29
CA ILE A 103 -0.87 -2.78 -6.79
C ILE A 103 -0.08 -3.90 -7.44
N ASN A 104 -0.60 -5.14 -7.31
CA ASN A 104 -0.10 -6.30 -8.02
C ASN A 104 -0.52 -6.24 -9.49
N THR A 105 0.45 -6.19 -10.41
CA THR A 105 0.20 -6.10 -11.86
C THR A 105 -0.33 -7.41 -12.46
N ASN A 106 -0.19 -8.54 -11.76
CA ASN A 106 -0.66 -9.85 -12.21
C ASN A 106 -2.13 -10.11 -11.89
N GLY A 107 -2.82 -9.17 -11.25
CA GLY A 107 -4.26 -9.25 -10.97
C GLY A 107 -4.66 -10.34 -9.97
N LYS A 108 -3.71 -10.97 -9.31
CA LYS A 108 -3.96 -12.02 -8.30
C LYS A 108 -4.01 -11.41 -6.91
N SER A 109 -4.92 -11.91 -6.10
CA SER A 109 -5.17 -11.41 -4.75
C SER A 109 -5.37 -12.57 -3.78
N PRO A 110 -5.08 -12.38 -2.47
CA PRO A 110 -5.38 -13.37 -1.44
C PRO A 110 -6.85 -13.83 -1.41
N PHE A 111 -7.75 -12.97 -1.89
CA PHE A 111 -9.20 -13.22 -1.91
C PHE A 111 -9.70 -13.87 -3.21
N SER A 112 -8.82 -14.05 -4.21
CA SER A 112 -9.18 -14.67 -5.47
C SER A 112 -9.24 -16.19 -5.32
N SER A 113 -10.16 -16.83 -6.04
CA SER A 113 -10.15 -18.29 -6.21
C SER A 113 -9.03 -18.63 -7.19
N LEU A 114 -7.96 -19.25 -6.68
CA LEU A 114 -6.73 -19.57 -7.41
C LEU A 114 -6.42 -21.06 -7.27
N ASN A 115 -5.87 -21.68 -8.32
CA ASN A 115 -5.26 -23.00 -8.20
C ASN A 115 -3.91 -22.93 -7.46
N ASP A 116 -3.28 -24.06 -7.18
CA ASP A 116 -2.06 -24.11 -6.36
C ASP A 116 -0.88 -23.33 -6.97
N ASP A 117 -0.67 -23.43 -8.28
CA ASP A 117 0.40 -22.71 -8.98
C ASP A 117 0.17 -21.19 -8.99
N GLU A 118 -1.08 -20.79 -9.16
CA GLU A 118 -1.48 -19.39 -9.08
C GLU A 118 -1.35 -18.85 -7.66
N ARG A 119 -1.73 -19.64 -6.65
CA ARG A 119 -1.57 -19.27 -5.24
C ARG A 119 -0.09 -19.13 -4.88
N PHE A 120 0.76 -20.05 -5.33
CA PHE A 120 2.20 -19.94 -5.14
C PHE A 120 2.77 -18.63 -5.76
N THR A 121 2.31 -18.30 -6.96
CA THR A 121 2.71 -17.05 -7.64
C THR A 121 2.21 -15.83 -6.88
N GLU A 122 0.96 -15.82 -6.42
CA GLU A 122 0.36 -14.72 -5.65
C GLU A 122 1.12 -14.46 -4.36
N ILE A 123 1.48 -15.51 -3.61
CA ILE A 123 2.28 -15.40 -2.38
C ILE A 123 3.63 -14.75 -2.67
N ASN A 124 4.35 -15.21 -3.70
CA ASN A 124 5.64 -14.65 -4.08
C ASN A 124 5.54 -13.18 -4.50
N ASP A 125 4.48 -12.82 -5.22
CA ASP A 125 4.25 -11.44 -5.65
C ASP A 125 3.89 -10.55 -4.46
N SER A 126 3.06 -11.03 -3.55
CA SER A 126 2.70 -10.33 -2.31
C SER A 126 3.92 -10.08 -1.42
N MET A 127 4.80 -11.08 -1.26
CA MET A 127 6.06 -10.93 -0.53
C MET A 127 7.00 -9.92 -1.21
N SER A 128 7.08 -9.94 -2.54
CA SER A 128 7.91 -9.00 -3.32
C SER A 128 7.39 -7.56 -3.18
N ILE A 129 6.07 -7.37 -3.22
CA ILE A 129 5.42 -6.07 -3.01
C ILE A 129 5.67 -5.59 -1.58
N GLY A 130 5.56 -6.48 -0.59
CA GLY A 130 5.89 -6.15 0.80
C GLY A 130 7.33 -5.68 0.96
N ALA A 131 8.29 -6.35 0.35
CA ALA A 131 9.69 -5.93 0.34
C ALA A 131 9.87 -4.55 -0.30
N SER A 132 9.16 -4.28 -1.39
CA SER A 132 9.19 -2.97 -2.06
C SER A 132 8.63 -1.84 -1.19
N ILE A 133 7.63 -2.10 -0.37
CA ILE A 133 7.04 -1.10 0.53
C ILE A 133 7.99 -0.80 1.72
N GLU A 134 8.71 -1.79 2.21
CA GLU A 134 9.65 -1.63 3.32
C GLU A 134 11.00 -1.01 2.89
N ASN A 135 11.37 -1.10 1.63
CA ASN A 135 12.65 -0.62 1.10
C ASN A 135 12.68 0.90 0.93
#